data_2a648b5d4fde01417bf1304bce7a5877
#
_entry.id   2a648b5d4fde01417bf1304bce7a5877
#
_cell.length_a   1.000
_cell.length_b   1.000
_cell.length_c   1.000
_cell.angle_alpha   90.00
_cell.angle_beta   90.00
_cell.angle_gamma   90.00
#
_symmetry.space_group_name_H-M   'P 1'
#
loop_
_entity.id
_entity.type
_entity.pdbx_description
1 polymer ?
#
loop_
_entity_poly.entity_id
_entity_poly.type
_entity_poly.pdbx_seq_one_letter_code
_entity_poly.pdbx_strand_id
1 'polypeptide(L)'
;LRLGWIATHDMSVVKSCLSHRDYNLVSCGVFDEMLAAAALKHRDKLLERSRKIVRENLQILDDWVGSEPHVSYVKPKAGTTALVYYDLDISSYEFCEEMYKKTGAFVTPGDCFEVPHSMRIGYAYGKPDLIDGLKAISEYIAMKTR
;
A
#
# COMPACT_ATOMS: atom_id res chain seq x y z
N LEU A 1 -9.42 -0.69 -12.02
CA LEU A 1 -10.26 0.48 -12.32
C LEU A 1 -9.75 1.68 -11.55
N ARG A 2 -9.69 2.83 -12.19
CA ARG A 2 -9.31 4.11 -11.58
C ARG A 2 -10.53 5.03 -11.49
N LEU A 3 -11.62 4.51 -10.92
CA LEU A 3 -12.90 5.20 -10.77
C LEU A 3 -13.23 5.34 -9.28
N GLY A 4 -13.73 6.51 -8.92
CA GLY A 4 -14.28 6.82 -7.60
C GLY A 4 -15.49 7.74 -7.73
N TRP A 5 -16.19 7.95 -6.61
CA TRP A 5 -17.32 8.86 -6.55
C TRP A 5 -17.37 9.61 -5.22
N ILE A 6 -18.06 10.73 -5.24
CA ILE A 6 -18.40 11.50 -4.05
C ILE A 6 -19.91 11.37 -3.81
N ALA A 7 -20.29 10.98 -2.59
CA ALA A 7 -21.69 10.93 -2.17
C ALA A 7 -21.92 12.00 -1.08
N THR A 8 -22.80 12.96 -1.36
CA THR A 8 -23.15 14.04 -0.44
C THR A 8 -24.56 14.55 -0.69
N HIS A 9 -25.22 15.04 0.36
CA HIS A 9 -26.49 15.79 0.26
C HIS A 9 -26.28 17.29 0.02
N ASP A 10 -25.05 17.79 0.16
CA ASP A 10 -24.72 19.19 -0.08
C ASP A 10 -24.59 19.45 -1.58
N MET A 11 -25.62 20.11 -2.14
CA MET A 11 -25.65 20.44 -3.55
C MET A 11 -24.64 21.52 -3.96
N SER A 12 -24.11 22.30 -3.02
CA SER A 12 -23.04 23.27 -3.29
C SER A 12 -21.74 22.55 -3.62
N VAL A 13 -21.41 21.47 -2.88
CA VAL A 13 -20.28 20.58 -3.14
C VAL A 13 -20.45 19.90 -4.51
N VAL A 14 -21.62 19.37 -4.80
CA VAL A 14 -21.89 18.74 -6.11
C VAL A 14 -21.63 19.69 -7.27
N LYS A 15 -22.16 20.92 -7.20
CA LYS A 15 -21.99 21.94 -8.24
C LYS A 15 -20.50 22.34 -8.39
N SER A 16 -19.80 22.55 -7.29
CA SER A 16 -18.38 22.86 -7.30
C SER A 16 -17.56 21.74 -7.93
N CYS A 17 -17.77 20.49 -7.53
CA CYS A 17 -17.08 19.33 -8.10
C CYS A 17 -17.33 19.18 -9.60
N LEU A 18 -18.56 19.37 -10.06
CA LEU A 18 -18.90 19.30 -11.48
C LEU A 18 -18.18 20.39 -12.28
N SER A 19 -18.19 21.63 -11.79
CA SER A 19 -17.48 22.74 -12.44
C SER A 19 -15.98 22.47 -12.58
N HIS A 20 -15.32 21.93 -11.53
CA HIS A 20 -13.90 21.58 -11.58
C HIS A 20 -13.64 20.37 -12.50
N ARG A 21 -14.57 19.41 -12.55
CA ARG A 21 -14.44 18.23 -13.41
C ARG A 21 -14.34 18.60 -14.87
N ASP A 22 -15.10 19.60 -15.34
CA ASP A 22 -15.10 20.07 -16.72
C ASP A 22 -13.70 20.54 -17.19
N TYR A 23 -12.85 21.01 -16.28
CA TYR A 23 -11.49 21.44 -16.57
C TYR A 23 -10.42 20.36 -16.37
N ASN A 24 -10.71 19.32 -15.60
CA ASN A 24 -9.73 18.29 -15.24
C ASN A 24 -9.92 16.99 -16.02
N LEU A 25 -11.13 16.45 -16.00
CA LEU A 25 -11.40 15.09 -16.47
C LEU A 25 -12.49 15.02 -17.55
N VAL A 26 -13.39 16.00 -17.59
CA VAL A 26 -14.58 16.06 -18.43
C VAL A 26 -15.57 14.92 -18.11
N SER A 27 -15.18 13.67 -18.38
CA SER A 27 -15.98 12.46 -18.08
C SER A 27 -15.08 11.29 -17.74
N CYS A 28 -15.60 10.33 -17.01
CA CYS A 28 -14.95 9.04 -16.83
C CYS A 28 -15.05 8.20 -18.10
N GLY A 29 -14.15 7.22 -18.24
CA GLY A 29 -14.22 6.27 -19.34
C GLY A 29 -15.47 5.37 -19.24
N VAL A 30 -16.18 5.19 -20.33
CA VAL A 30 -17.41 4.38 -20.37
C VAL A 30 -17.15 2.94 -19.92
N PHE A 31 -16.03 2.36 -20.33
CA PHE A 31 -15.67 0.99 -19.90
C PHE A 31 -15.38 0.90 -18.40
N ASP A 32 -14.73 1.91 -17.82
CA ASP A 32 -14.48 1.97 -16.38
C ASP A 32 -15.80 2.06 -15.59
N GLU A 33 -16.74 2.86 -16.05
CA GLU A 33 -18.09 2.98 -15.44
C GLU A 33 -18.87 1.66 -15.53
N MET A 34 -18.88 1.01 -16.70
CA MET A 34 -19.54 -0.29 -16.90
C MET A 34 -18.94 -1.37 -15.98
N LEU A 35 -17.61 -1.45 -15.92
CA LEU A 35 -16.91 -2.42 -15.07
C LEU A 35 -17.10 -2.11 -13.59
N ALA A 36 -17.11 -0.84 -13.19
CA ALA A 36 -17.40 -0.44 -11.81
C ALA A 36 -18.83 -0.81 -11.40
N ALA A 37 -19.82 -0.58 -12.28
CA ALA A 37 -21.20 -0.96 -12.04
C ALA A 37 -21.34 -2.49 -11.89
N ALA A 38 -20.65 -3.27 -12.73
CA ALA A 38 -20.62 -4.73 -12.63
C ALA A 38 -19.95 -5.19 -11.33
N ALA A 39 -18.81 -4.57 -10.96
CA ALA A 39 -18.11 -4.86 -9.72
C ALA A 39 -18.96 -4.58 -8.46
N LEU A 40 -19.72 -3.49 -8.46
CA LEU A 40 -20.63 -3.14 -7.38
C LEU A 40 -21.77 -4.15 -7.23
N LYS A 41 -22.29 -4.71 -8.33
CA LYS A 41 -23.29 -5.80 -8.29
C LYS A 41 -22.74 -7.08 -7.65
N HIS A 42 -21.44 -7.31 -7.73
CA HIS A 42 -20.74 -8.48 -7.18
C HIS A 42 -19.83 -8.14 -6.00
N ARG A 43 -20.07 -6.98 -5.35
CA ARG A 43 -19.21 -6.41 -4.30
C ARG A 43 -18.87 -7.40 -3.18
N ASP A 44 -19.85 -8.18 -2.73
CA ASP A 44 -19.67 -9.06 -1.56
C ASP A 44 -18.64 -10.15 -1.87
N LYS A 45 -18.73 -10.78 -3.04
CA LYS A 45 -17.77 -11.77 -3.52
C LYS A 45 -16.36 -11.18 -3.69
N LEU A 46 -16.27 -9.98 -4.27
CA LEU A 46 -14.98 -9.28 -4.46
C LEU A 46 -14.36 -8.88 -3.13
N LEU A 47 -15.18 -8.37 -2.20
CA LEU A 47 -14.71 -7.99 -0.86
C LEU A 47 -14.27 -9.19 -0.04
N GLU A 48 -14.98 -10.31 -0.11
CA GLU A 48 -14.61 -11.55 0.58
C GLU A 48 -13.23 -12.04 0.11
N ARG A 49 -13.02 -12.13 -1.20
CA ARG A 49 -11.73 -12.47 -1.79
C ARG A 49 -10.61 -11.53 -1.33
N SER A 50 -10.83 -10.22 -1.42
CA SER A 50 -9.83 -9.22 -1.07
C SER A 50 -9.51 -9.23 0.43
N ARG A 51 -10.52 -9.36 1.28
CA ARG A 51 -10.35 -9.47 2.74
C ARG A 51 -9.57 -10.73 3.14
N LYS A 52 -9.80 -11.85 2.45
CA LYS A 52 -9.05 -13.09 2.70
C LYS A 52 -7.55 -12.85 2.42
N ILE A 53 -7.20 -12.33 1.24
CA ILE A 53 -5.82 -12.04 0.87
C ILE A 53 -5.16 -11.08 1.89
N VAL A 54 -5.85 -9.97 2.20
CA VAL A 54 -5.33 -8.95 3.12
C VAL A 54 -5.08 -9.54 4.52
N ARG A 55 -6.01 -10.34 5.05
CA ARG A 55 -5.86 -10.94 6.39
C ARG A 55 -4.73 -11.95 6.47
N GLU A 56 -4.63 -12.84 5.48
CA GLU A 56 -3.57 -13.84 5.41
C GLU A 56 -2.19 -13.17 5.29
N ASN A 57 -2.08 -12.17 4.42
CA ASN A 57 -0.82 -11.49 4.18
C ASN A 57 -0.44 -10.54 5.33
N LEU A 58 -1.42 -9.92 6.01
CA LEU A 58 -1.15 -9.13 7.21
C LEU A 58 -0.58 -10.00 8.34
N GLN A 59 -1.03 -11.25 8.47
CA GLN A 59 -0.45 -12.17 9.45
C GLN A 59 1.01 -12.50 9.11
N ILE A 60 1.35 -12.71 7.84
CA ILE A 60 2.73 -12.93 7.41
C ILE A 60 3.62 -11.72 7.73
N LEU A 61 3.11 -10.51 7.46
CA LEU A 61 3.83 -9.27 7.80
C LEU A 61 4.00 -9.12 9.32
N ASP A 62 2.98 -9.44 10.09
CA ASP A 62 3.00 -9.35 11.56
C ASP A 62 4.03 -10.32 12.16
N ASP A 63 4.04 -11.56 11.69
CA ASP A 63 5.00 -12.58 12.10
C ASP A 63 6.44 -12.17 11.76
N TRP A 64 6.64 -11.60 10.56
CA TRP A 64 7.94 -11.08 10.15
C TRP A 64 8.40 -9.91 11.02
N VAL A 65 7.55 -8.90 11.26
CA VAL A 65 7.90 -7.79 12.16
C VAL A 65 8.20 -8.28 13.57
N GLY A 66 7.48 -9.29 14.05
CA GLY A 66 7.74 -9.88 15.36
C GLY A 66 9.05 -10.66 15.45
N SER A 67 9.60 -11.13 14.32
CA SER A 67 10.85 -11.89 14.24
C SER A 67 12.08 -11.06 13.87
N GLU A 68 11.88 -9.86 13.30
CA GLU A 68 12.96 -8.98 12.84
C GLU A 68 13.27 -7.91 13.90
N PRO A 69 14.42 -7.99 14.59
CA PRO A 69 14.70 -7.16 15.76
C PRO A 69 14.86 -5.65 15.43
N HIS A 70 15.20 -5.34 14.19
CA HIS A 70 15.49 -3.97 13.74
C HIS A 70 14.31 -3.25 13.13
N VAL A 71 13.10 -3.83 13.18
CA VAL A 71 11.90 -3.21 12.64
C VAL A 71 10.76 -3.16 13.66
N SER A 72 9.89 -2.20 13.46
CA SER A 72 8.66 -2.06 14.25
C SER A 72 7.55 -1.44 13.42
N TYR A 73 6.31 -1.61 13.82
CA TYR A 73 5.19 -0.95 13.16
C TYR A 73 3.97 -0.83 14.07
N VAL A 74 3.03 0.02 13.68
CA VAL A 74 1.67 0.00 14.23
C VAL A 74 0.83 -0.92 13.34
N LYS A 75 0.42 -2.07 13.89
CA LYS A 75 -0.38 -3.07 13.14
C LYS A 75 -1.62 -2.43 12.53
N PRO A 76 -1.79 -2.48 11.20
CA PRO A 76 -2.96 -1.92 10.55
C PRO A 76 -4.25 -2.62 10.96
N LYS A 77 -5.30 -1.86 11.25
CA LYS A 77 -6.66 -2.38 11.48
C LYS A 77 -7.42 -2.58 10.17
N ALA A 78 -6.99 -1.89 9.11
CA ALA A 78 -7.58 -1.93 7.77
C ALA A 78 -6.56 -1.43 6.74
N GLY A 79 -6.86 -1.60 5.46
CA GLY A 79 -6.01 -1.13 4.38
C GLY A 79 -5.18 -2.26 3.75
N THR A 80 -4.26 -1.86 2.89
CA THR A 80 -3.47 -2.77 2.03
C THR A 80 -1.97 -2.48 2.12
N THR A 81 -1.59 -1.49 2.92
CA THR A 81 -0.21 -1.03 3.12
C THR A 81 0.05 -0.81 4.60
N ALA A 82 1.29 -0.99 5.02
CA ALA A 82 1.79 -0.69 6.35
C ALA A 82 3.03 0.21 6.25
N LEU A 83 3.20 1.10 7.22
CA LEU A 83 4.43 1.82 7.42
C LEU A 83 5.25 1.06 8.48
N VAL A 84 6.44 0.62 8.09
CA VAL A 84 7.35 -0.15 8.94
C VAL A 84 8.56 0.72 9.22
N TYR A 85 8.86 0.93 10.48
CA TYR A 85 10.02 1.69 10.98
C TYR A 85 11.22 0.75 11.13
N TYR A 86 12.42 1.29 10.98
CA TYR A 86 13.67 0.59 11.26
C TYR A 86 14.58 1.48 12.14
N ASP A 87 15.48 0.88 12.90
CA ASP A 87 16.35 1.54 13.87
C ASP A 87 17.79 1.74 13.37
N LEU A 88 18.03 1.67 12.06
CA LEU A 88 19.32 1.89 11.44
C LEU A 88 19.54 3.38 11.16
N ASP A 89 20.80 3.84 11.35
CA ASP A 89 21.20 5.24 11.09
C ASP A 89 21.46 5.47 9.59
N ILE A 90 20.40 5.43 8.82
CA ILE A 90 20.38 5.62 7.35
C ILE A 90 19.03 6.25 6.95
N SER A 91 19.04 7.18 6.01
CA SER A 91 17.82 7.81 5.50
C SER A 91 16.92 6.81 4.78
N SER A 92 15.60 7.08 4.75
CA SER A 92 14.66 6.16 4.09
C SER A 92 14.92 6.02 2.59
N TYR A 93 15.35 7.08 1.92
CA TYR A 93 15.73 7.02 0.51
C TYR A 93 16.94 6.12 0.28
N GLU A 94 18.00 6.34 1.04
CA GLU A 94 19.24 5.58 0.91
C GLU A 94 19.03 4.11 1.27
N PHE A 95 18.27 3.83 2.35
CA PHE A 95 17.88 2.47 2.74
C PHE A 95 17.16 1.74 1.60
N CYS A 96 16.11 2.34 1.05
CA CYS A 96 15.31 1.71 0.01
C CYS A 96 16.06 1.59 -1.32
N GLU A 97 16.88 2.57 -1.68
CA GLU A 97 17.67 2.55 -2.91
C GLU A 97 18.76 1.47 -2.87
N GLU A 98 19.54 1.41 -1.78
CA GLU A 98 20.58 0.41 -1.63
C GLU A 98 19.99 -1.01 -1.54
N MET A 99 18.91 -1.18 -0.77
CA MET A 99 18.21 -2.45 -0.66
C MET A 99 17.77 -2.94 -2.05
N TYR A 100 17.13 -2.07 -2.83
CA TYR A 100 16.73 -2.42 -4.20
C TYR A 100 17.92 -2.86 -5.06
N LYS A 101 19.02 -2.11 -5.02
CA LYS A 101 20.24 -2.44 -5.79
C LYS A 101 20.86 -3.78 -5.39
N LYS A 102 20.78 -4.15 -4.11
CA LYS A 102 21.43 -5.35 -3.57
C LYS A 102 20.55 -6.60 -3.63
N THR A 103 19.25 -6.44 -3.44
CA THR A 103 18.32 -7.57 -3.27
C THR A 103 17.19 -7.62 -4.29
N GLY A 104 16.96 -6.53 -5.03
CA GLY A 104 15.82 -6.38 -5.94
C GLY A 104 14.49 -6.06 -5.25
N ALA A 105 14.43 -6.01 -3.91
CA ALA A 105 13.21 -5.66 -3.20
C ALA A 105 12.89 -4.16 -3.35
N PHE A 106 11.67 -3.86 -3.81
CA PHE A 106 11.23 -2.49 -4.04
C PHE A 106 10.11 -2.09 -3.07
N VAL A 107 10.39 -1.09 -2.24
CA VAL A 107 9.42 -0.49 -1.31
C VAL A 107 9.48 1.03 -1.42
N THR A 108 8.47 1.72 -0.91
CA THR A 108 8.45 3.19 -0.94
C THR A 108 9.12 3.75 0.31
N PRO A 109 10.11 4.66 0.18
CA PRO A 109 10.70 5.33 1.32
C PRO A 109 9.68 6.10 2.14
N GLY A 110 9.82 6.07 3.48
CA GLY A 110 8.92 6.81 4.37
C GLY A 110 9.04 8.32 4.23
N ASP A 111 10.19 8.83 3.79
CA ASP A 111 10.40 10.25 3.50
C ASP A 111 9.40 10.81 2.47
N CYS A 112 8.90 9.97 1.55
CA CYS A 112 7.80 10.35 0.64
C CYS A 112 6.50 10.73 1.38
N PHE A 113 6.40 10.40 2.66
CA PHE A 113 5.25 10.64 3.53
C PHE A 113 5.63 11.49 4.76
N GLU A 114 6.80 12.13 4.72
CA GLU A 114 7.35 12.92 5.84
C GLU A 114 7.57 12.08 7.12
N VAL A 115 7.84 10.78 6.96
CA VAL A 115 8.09 9.84 8.05
C VAL A 115 9.48 9.21 7.89
N PRO A 116 10.53 9.82 8.42
CA PRO A 116 11.89 9.32 8.31
C PRO A 116 12.07 7.96 9.01
N HIS A 117 13.15 7.25 8.67
CA HIS A 117 13.49 5.93 9.20
C HIS A 117 12.35 4.91 9.07
N SER A 118 11.66 4.94 7.94
CA SER A 118 10.56 4.02 7.66
C SER A 118 10.46 3.66 6.19
N MET A 119 9.70 2.61 5.91
CA MET A 119 9.37 2.15 4.57
C MET A 119 7.90 1.75 4.49
N ARG A 120 7.23 2.03 3.37
CA ARG A 120 5.87 1.59 3.13
C ARG A 120 5.87 0.25 2.40
N ILE A 121 5.34 -0.76 3.04
CA ILE A 121 5.19 -2.11 2.49
C ILE A 121 3.73 -2.30 2.07
N GLY A 122 3.50 -2.70 0.81
CA GLY A 122 2.21 -3.19 0.35
C GLY A 122 2.08 -4.69 0.66
N TYR A 123 0.95 -5.13 1.18
CA TYR A 123 0.76 -6.54 1.52
C TYR A 123 -0.51 -7.18 0.90
N ALA A 124 -1.17 -6.50 -0.02
CA ALA A 124 -2.42 -6.98 -0.63
C ALA A 124 -2.23 -7.57 -2.05
N TYR A 125 -1.17 -8.31 -2.28
CA TYR A 125 -0.86 -8.95 -3.56
C TYR A 125 -0.43 -10.41 -3.39
N GLY A 126 0.33 -10.97 -4.31
CA GLY A 126 0.74 -12.38 -4.27
C GLY A 126 1.47 -12.75 -2.99
N LYS A 127 1.02 -13.81 -2.33
CA LYS A 127 1.65 -14.30 -1.09
C LYS A 127 3.13 -14.68 -1.26
N PRO A 128 3.56 -15.36 -2.35
CA PRO A 128 4.96 -15.63 -2.58
C PRO A 128 5.81 -14.37 -2.67
N ASP A 129 5.35 -13.38 -3.44
CA ASP A 129 6.07 -12.12 -3.63
C ASP A 129 6.26 -11.36 -2.31
N LEU A 130 5.25 -11.40 -1.43
CA LEU A 130 5.36 -10.79 -0.09
C LEU A 130 6.44 -11.49 0.73
N ILE A 131 6.43 -12.82 0.79
CA ILE A 131 7.40 -13.62 1.56
C ILE A 131 8.82 -13.35 1.06
N ASP A 132 9.02 -13.41 -0.25
CA ASP A 132 10.33 -13.19 -0.88
C ASP A 132 10.82 -11.75 -0.65
N GLY A 133 9.92 -10.77 -0.75
CA GLY A 133 10.24 -9.37 -0.47
C GLY A 133 10.65 -9.14 0.99
N LEU A 134 9.91 -9.69 1.96
CA LEU A 134 10.24 -9.57 3.38
C LEU A 134 11.58 -10.24 3.71
N LYS A 135 11.86 -11.41 3.11
CA LYS A 135 13.15 -12.08 3.24
C LYS A 135 14.29 -11.21 2.70
N ALA A 136 14.12 -10.62 1.53
CA ALA A 136 15.11 -9.74 0.92
C ALA A 136 15.37 -8.48 1.77
N ILE A 137 14.36 -7.95 2.46
CA ILE A 137 14.52 -6.85 3.43
C ILE A 137 15.37 -7.30 4.61
N SER A 138 15.08 -8.47 5.21
CA SER A 138 15.88 -9.03 6.30
C SER A 138 17.33 -9.28 5.90
N GLU A 139 17.58 -9.82 4.69
CA GLU A 139 18.93 -10.02 4.15
C GLU A 139 19.69 -8.68 4.06
N TYR A 140 19.03 -7.62 3.62
CA TYR A 140 19.66 -6.30 3.57
C TYR A 140 19.94 -5.73 4.96
N ILE A 141 19.00 -5.82 5.89
CA ILE A 141 19.20 -5.39 7.29
C ILE A 141 20.40 -6.13 7.91
N ALA A 142 20.48 -7.43 7.72
CA ALA A 142 21.61 -8.23 8.21
C ALA A 142 22.97 -7.84 7.61
N MET A 143 23.02 -7.26 6.40
CA MET A 143 24.25 -6.71 5.82
C MET A 143 24.67 -5.40 6.48
N LYS A 144 23.74 -4.64 7.03
CA LYS A 144 23.98 -3.33 7.67
C LYS A 144 24.28 -3.43 9.16
N THR A 145 23.93 -4.54 9.81
CA THR A 145 24.06 -4.78 11.25
C THR A 145 25.27 -5.67 11.62
N ARG A 146 26.05 -6.10 10.62
CA ARG A 146 27.33 -6.80 10.79
C ARG A 146 28.49 -5.82 10.89
#